data_08bb46b91050549c04433fd3606de0c1
#
_entry.id   08bb46b91050549c04433fd3606de0c1
#
_cell.length_a   1.000
_cell.length_b   1.000
_cell.length_c   1.000
_cell.angle_alpha   90.00
_cell.angle_beta   90.00
_cell.angle_gamma   90.00
#
_symmetry.space_group_name_H-M   'P 1'
#
loop_
_entity.id
_entity.type
_entity.pdbx_description
1 polymer ?
#
loop_
_entity_poly.entity_id
_entity_poly.type
_entity_poly.pdbx_seq_one_letter_code
_entity_poly.pdbx_strand_id
1 'polypeptide(L)'
;MKKLLKWIGIVVAVLVVIGIGLVLAANLLFERKLERVINVDVKAIPVVADAAALERGKYLFMSRGCGDCHGANGAGRAFINEPEGGFYVRSPNITPAGVVGAYTERDWVRAIRHGVKPDGRPV
;
A
#
# COMPACT_ATOMS: atom_id res chain seq x y z
N MET A 1 -37.56 37.38 -8.33
CA MET A 1 -37.36 35.94 -8.63
C MET A 1 -36.22 35.68 -9.62
N LYS A 2 -36.19 36.26 -10.83
CA LYS A 2 -35.15 36.01 -11.87
C LYS A 2 -33.71 36.32 -11.39
N LYS A 3 -33.51 37.44 -10.66
CA LYS A 3 -32.17 37.80 -10.12
C LYS A 3 -31.67 36.81 -9.05
N LEU A 4 -32.54 36.33 -8.16
CA LEU A 4 -32.20 35.35 -7.15
C LEU A 4 -31.80 34.03 -7.77
N LEU A 5 -32.55 33.56 -8.77
CA LEU A 5 -32.22 32.31 -9.52
C LEU A 5 -30.87 32.40 -10.21
N LYS A 6 -30.55 33.57 -10.79
CA LYS A 6 -29.23 33.81 -11.42
C LYS A 6 -28.08 33.69 -10.39
N TRP A 7 -28.24 34.31 -9.21
CA TRP A 7 -27.22 34.24 -8.16
C TRP A 7 -27.03 32.84 -7.62
N ILE A 8 -28.13 32.10 -7.40
CA ILE A 8 -28.08 30.68 -6.99
C ILE A 8 -27.34 29.87 -8.05
N GLY A 9 -27.64 30.05 -9.35
CA GLY A 9 -26.93 29.37 -10.43
C GLY A 9 -25.42 29.66 -10.44
N ILE A 10 -25.03 30.91 -10.22
CA ILE A 10 -23.60 31.28 -10.14
C ILE A 10 -22.93 30.61 -8.94
N VAL A 11 -23.54 30.63 -7.77
CA VAL A 11 -22.99 30.00 -6.57
C VAL A 11 -22.82 28.51 -6.78
N VAL A 12 -23.82 27.83 -7.32
CA VAL A 12 -23.75 26.40 -7.63
C VAL A 12 -22.63 26.12 -8.63
N ALA A 13 -22.53 26.89 -9.71
CA ALA A 13 -21.46 26.73 -10.70
C ALA A 13 -20.06 26.88 -10.06
N VAL A 14 -19.89 27.90 -9.21
CA VAL A 14 -18.62 28.10 -8.48
C VAL A 14 -18.29 26.93 -7.55
N LEU A 15 -19.28 26.43 -6.81
CA LEU A 15 -19.07 25.27 -5.92
C LEU A 15 -18.71 24.00 -6.70
N VAL A 16 -19.33 23.77 -7.86
CA VAL A 16 -18.99 22.67 -8.76
C VAL A 16 -17.54 22.79 -9.27
N VAL A 17 -17.13 23.97 -9.72
CA VAL A 17 -15.76 24.20 -10.20
C VAL A 17 -14.74 23.98 -9.07
N ILE A 18 -15.03 24.49 -7.87
CA ILE A 18 -14.17 24.26 -6.70
C ILE A 18 -14.11 22.75 -6.38
N GLY A 19 -15.24 22.05 -6.37
CA GLY A 19 -15.30 20.61 -6.13
C GLY A 19 -14.44 19.81 -7.12
N ILE A 20 -14.57 20.11 -8.42
CA ILE A 20 -13.76 19.48 -9.47
C ILE A 20 -12.28 19.78 -9.24
N GLY A 21 -11.93 21.04 -8.95
CA GLY A 21 -10.55 21.45 -8.68
C GLY A 21 -9.94 20.71 -7.47
N LEU A 22 -10.69 20.52 -6.41
CA LEU A 22 -10.25 19.77 -5.23
C LEU A 22 -10.01 18.28 -5.54
N VAL A 23 -10.92 17.66 -6.30
CA VAL A 23 -10.78 16.25 -6.71
C VAL A 23 -9.53 16.07 -7.58
N LEU A 24 -9.33 16.95 -8.57
CA LEU A 24 -8.14 16.90 -9.42
C LEU A 24 -6.84 17.10 -8.62
N ALA A 25 -6.83 18.09 -7.73
CA ALA A 25 -5.68 18.33 -6.85
C ALA A 25 -5.40 17.13 -5.94
N ALA A 26 -6.42 16.53 -5.35
CA ALA A 26 -6.29 15.34 -4.52
C ALA A 26 -5.71 14.16 -5.30
N ASN A 27 -6.19 13.90 -6.52
CA ASN A 27 -5.67 12.84 -7.37
C ASN A 27 -4.20 13.08 -7.75
N LEU A 28 -3.83 14.29 -8.17
CA LEU A 28 -2.45 14.63 -8.51
C LEU A 28 -1.49 14.48 -7.32
N LEU A 29 -1.92 14.91 -6.13
CA LEU A 29 -1.12 14.77 -4.91
C LEU A 29 -0.99 13.30 -4.49
N PHE A 30 -2.03 12.52 -4.69
CA PHE A 30 -2.04 11.09 -4.38
C PHE A 30 -1.09 10.33 -5.31
N GLU A 31 -1.16 10.55 -6.62
CA GLU A 31 -0.24 9.94 -7.59
C GLU A 31 1.21 10.29 -7.29
N ARG A 32 1.52 11.58 -7.06
CA ARG A 32 2.88 12.01 -6.68
C ARG A 32 3.38 11.32 -5.41
N LYS A 33 2.50 11.04 -4.46
CA LYS A 33 2.86 10.35 -3.23
C LYS A 33 3.14 8.86 -3.47
N LEU A 34 2.38 8.22 -4.36
CA LEU A 34 2.57 6.80 -4.73
C LEU A 34 3.83 6.58 -5.58
N GLU A 35 4.14 7.53 -6.46
CA GLU A 35 5.30 7.46 -7.35
C GLU A 35 6.60 7.98 -6.72
N ARG A 36 6.51 8.45 -5.48
CA ARG A 36 7.67 8.98 -4.78
C ARG A 36 8.73 7.90 -4.59
N VAL A 37 9.92 8.14 -5.13
CA VAL A 37 11.10 7.29 -4.89
C VAL A 37 11.78 7.73 -3.59
N ILE A 38 11.90 6.78 -2.66
CA ILE A 38 12.51 6.98 -1.35
C ILE A 38 13.83 6.21 -1.32
N ASN A 39 14.93 6.94 -1.19
CA ASN A 39 16.25 6.34 -1.01
C ASN A 39 16.51 6.12 0.47
N VAL A 40 16.56 4.84 0.86
CA VAL A 40 16.94 4.43 2.22
C VAL A 40 18.18 3.56 2.11
N ASP A 41 19.26 4.02 2.70
CA ASP A 41 20.45 3.17 2.84
C ASP A 41 20.24 2.22 4.03
N VAL A 42 20.24 0.94 3.72
CA VAL A 42 20.05 -0.13 4.71
C VAL A 42 21.19 -1.13 4.62
N LYS A 43 21.64 -1.61 5.77
CA LYS A 43 22.59 -2.71 5.82
C LYS A 43 21.85 -4.04 5.66
N ALA A 44 22.40 -4.95 4.86
CA ALA A 44 21.92 -6.32 4.81
C ALA A 44 22.06 -6.97 6.19
N ILE A 45 21.07 -7.75 6.58
CA ILE A 45 21.11 -8.59 7.77
C ILE A 45 21.18 -10.02 7.26
N PRO A 46 22.24 -10.78 7.56
CA PRO A 46 22.37 -12.16 7.09
C PRO A 46 21.18 -13.00 7.53
N VAL A 47 20.63 -13.75 6.60
CA VAL A 47 19.53 -14.69 6.93
C VAL A 47 20.12 -15.89 7.66
N VAL A 48 19.68 -16.10 8.88
CA VAL A 48 19.99 -17.30 9.67
C VAL A 48 18.79 -18.24 9.54
N ALA A 49 19.01 -19.41 8.95
CA ALA A 49 17.97 -20.39 8.67
C ALA A 49 18.08 -21.66 9.53
N ASP A 50 18.59 -21.54 10.76
CA ASP A 50 18.51 -22.62 11.72
C ASP A 50 17.09 -22.81 12.28
N ALA A 51 16.84 -23.94 12.94
CA ALA A 51 15.52 -24.29 13.44
C ALA A 51 14.97 -23.25 14.44
N ALA A 52 15.83 -22.70 15.30
CA ALA A 52 15.42 -21.71 16.29
C ALA A 52 15.04 -20.37 15.62
N ALA A 53 15.80 -19.92 14.62
CA ALA A 53 15.50 -18.73 13.86
C ALA A 53 14.20 -18.88 13.07
N LEU A 54 13.94 -20.05 12.47
CA LEU A 54 12.70 -20.32 11.73
C LEU A 54 11.48 -20.31 12.66
N GLU A 55 11.54 -20.97 13.82
CA GLU A 55 10.45 -20.93 14.80
C GLU A 55 10.19 -19.51 15.31
N ARG A 56 11.24 -18.75 15.62
CA ARG A 56 11.12 -17.36 16.00
C ARG A 56 10.52 -16.50 14.86
N GLY A 57 10.93 -16.72 13.63
CA GLY A 57 10.38 -16.05 12.44
C GLY A 57 8.90 -16.32 12.28
N LYS A 58 8.48 -17.59 12.41
CA LYS A 58 7.08 -17.99 12.38
C LYS A 58 6.27 -17.32 13.50
N TYR A 59 6.78 -17.33 14.71
CA TYR A 59 6.15 -16.63 15.84
C TYR A 59 5.97 -15.13 15.54
N LEU A 60 7.01 -14.46 15.07
CA LEU A 60 6.96 -13.03 14.74
C LEU A 60 5.98 -12.75 13.58
N PHE A 61 5.98 -13.58 12.56
CA PHE A 61 5.06 -13.46 11.43
C PHE A 61 3.60 -13.48 11.88
N MET A 62 3.26 -14.39 12.78
CA MET A 62 1.88 -14.50 13.31
C MET A 62 1.59 -13.42 14.35
N SER A 63 2.48 -13.20 15.34
CA SER A 63 2.25 -12.26 16.44
C SER A 63 2.28 -10.78 16.02
N ARG A 64 2.89 -10.46 14.89
CA ARG A 64 2.90 -9.11 14.32
C ARG A 64 1.81 -8.86 13.28
N GLY A 65 0.90 -9.81 13.11
CA GLY A 65 -0.24 -9.67 12.21
C GLY A 65 0.08 -9.82 10.72
N CYS A 66 1.29 -10.24 10.34
CA CYS A 66 1.64 -10.43 8.94
C CYS A 66 0.74 -11.50 8.29
N GLY A 67 0.47 -12.59 9.04
CA GLY A 67 -0.39 -13.68 8.60
C GLY A 67 -1.85 -13.28 8.39
N ASP A 68 -2.34 -12.24 9.07
CA ASP A 68 -3.72 -11.77 8.94
C ASP A 68 -4.01 -11.26 7.53
N CYS A 69 -3.05 -10.58 6.93
CA CYS A 69 -3.15 -10.09 5.56
C CYS A 69 -2.58 -11.10 4.56
N HIS A 70 -1.36 -11.62 4.79
CA HIS A 70 -0.67 -12.46 3.82
C HIS A 70 -1.02 -13.95 3.88
N GLY A 71 -1.93 -14.35 4.78
CA GLY A 71 -2.28 -15.75 5.04
C GLY A 71 -1.22 -16.45 5.88
N ALA A 72 -1.57 -17.55 6.53
CA ALA A 72 -0.70 -18.27 7.46
C ALA A 72 0.60 -18.80 6.83
N ASN A 73 0.60 -18.98 5.51
CA ASN A 73 1.74 -19.47 4.73
C ASN A 73 2.41 -18.36 3.87
N GLY A 74 1.98 -17.10 3.99
CA GLY A 74 2.51 -15.99 3.20
C GLY A 74 2.11 -15.95 1.72
N ALA A 75 1.22 -16.86 1.27
CA ALA A 75 0.83 -16.96 -0.14
C ALA A 75 -0.12 -15.85 -0.60
N GLY A 76 -0.49 -14.97 0.29
CA GLY A 76 -1.48 -13.92 0.04
C GLY A 76 -2.92 -14.43 0.17
N ARG A 77 -3.86 -13.50 0.32
CA ARG A 77 -5.30 -13.79 0.38
C ARG A 77 -6.12 -12.57 -0.05
N ALA A 78 -7.37 -12.79 -0.40
CA ALA A 78 -8.33 -11.71 -0.50
C ALA A 78 -8.60 -11.16 0.90
N PHE A 79 -8.35 -9.88 1.10
CA PHE A 79 -8.57 -9.17 2.37
C PHE A 79 -9.94 -8.54 2.40
N ILE A 80 -10.35 -7.91 1.28
CA ILE A 80 -11.70 -7.43 1.04
C ILE A 80 -12.18 -8.08 -0.25
N ASN A 81 -13.34 -8.69 -0.21
CA ASN A 81 -13.98 -9.29 -1.37
C ASN A 81 -15.48 -8.97 -1.34
N GLU A 82 -15.81 -7.77 -1.79
CA GLU A 82 -17.19 -7.27 -1.88
C GLU A 82 -17.54 -7.02 -3.35
N PRO A 83 -17.87 -8.07 -4.11
CA PRO A 83 -18.12 -7.97 -5.54
C PRO A 83 -19.29 -7.04 -5.90
N GLU A 84 -20.32 -6.96 -5.05
CA GLU A 84 -21.48 -6.08 -5.24
C GLU A 84 -21.11 -4.60 -5.05
N GLY A 85 -20.16 -4.29 -4.15
CA GLY A 85 -19.65 -2.94 -3.91
C GLY A 85 -18.48 -2.52 -4.82
N GLY A 86 -17.98 -3.43 -5.64
CA GLY A 86 -16.83 -3.18 -6.51
C GLY A 86 -15.49 -3.10 -5.76
N PHE A 87 -15.46 -3.50 -4.50
CA PHE A 87 -14.24 -3.48 -3.69
C PHE A 87 -13.60 -4.87 -3.64
N TYR A 88 -12.40 -4.95 -4.21
CA TYR A 88 -11.57 -6.13 -4.12
C TYR A 88 -10.14 -5.74 -3.75
N VAL A 89 -9.70 -6.13 -2.56
CA VAL A 89 -8.33 -5.91 -2.09
C VAL A 89 -7.70 -7.24 -1.77
N ARG A 90 -6.59 -7.53 -2.43
CA ARG A 90 -5.81 -8.74 -2.23
C ARG A 90 -4.41 -8.41 -1.75
N SER A 91 -3.97 -9.10 -0.69
CA SER A 91 -2.57 -9.07 -0.27
C SER A 91 -1.72 -9.94 -1.19
N PRO A 92 -0.53 -9.46 -1.58
CA PRO A 92 0.34 -10.20 -2.45
C PRO A 92 0.92 -11.46 -1.78
N ASN A 93 1.33 -12.41 -2.61
CA ASN A 93 2.13 -13.54 -2.20
C ASN A 93 3.56 -13.04 -1.88
N ILE A 94 3.97 -13.20 -0.63
CA ILE A 94 5.30 -12.82 -0.12
C ILE A 94 6.21 -14.04 0.15
N THR A 95 5.92 -15.16 -0.50
CA THR A 95 6.84 -16.31 -0.57
C THR A 95 7.80 -16.15 -1.75
N PRO A 96 8.86 -16.99 -1.85
CA PRO A 96 9.76 -16.98 -3.01
C PRO A 96 9.06 -17.17 -4.37
N ALA A 97 7.87 -17.78 -4.39
CA ALA A 97 7.06 -17.93 -5.61
C ALA A 97 6.22 -16.68 -5.95
N GLY A 98 6.27 -15.65 -5.14
CA GLY A 98 5.50 -14.41 -5.31
C GLY A 98 6.35 -13.20 -5.68
N VAL A 99 5.82 -12.02 -5.39
CA VAL A 99 6.41 -10.71 -5.77
C VAL A 99 7.78 -10.44 -5.15
N VAL A 100 8.14 -11.17 -4.11
CA VAL A 100 9.41 -11.01 -3.38
C VAL A 100 10.47 -12.06 -3.75
N GLY A 101 10.21 -12.88 -4.77
CA GLY A 101 11.13 -13.96 -5.17
C GLY A 101 12.54 -13.50 -5.55
N ALA A 102 12.68 -12.25 -5.99
CA ALA A 102 13.95 -11.64 -6.31
C ALA A 102 14.53 -10.73 -5.21
N TYR A 103 13.90 -10.68 -4.03
CA TYR A 103 14.35 -9.82 -2.94
C TYR A 103 15.66 -10.30 -2.36
N THR A 104 16.60 -9.39 -2.25
CA THR A 104 17.85 -9.60 -1.49
C THR A 104 17.59 -9.38 0.01
N GLU A 105 18.55 -9.78 0.86
CA GLU A 105 18.49 -9.50 2.30
C GLU A 105 18.29 -8.01 2.61
N ARG A 106 18.93 -7.15 1.81
CA ARG A 106 18.77 -5.70 1.91
C ARG A 106 17.35 -5.24 1.58
N ASP A 107 16.72 -5.84 0.57
CA ASP A 107 15.36 -5.50 0.17
C ASP A 107 14.34 -5.90 1.24
N TRP A 108 14.55 -7.05 1.88
CA TRP A 108 13.74 -7.45 3.02
C TRP A 108 13.85 -6.47 4.19
N VAL A 109 15.06 -6.03 4.54
CA VAL A 109 15.25 -5.02 5.59
C VAL A 109 14.56 -3.71 5.21
N ARG A 110 14.70 -3.27 3.95
CA ARG A 110 14.08 -2.05 3.44
C ARG A 110 12.56 -2.13 3.49
N ALA A 111 11.98 -3.23 3.01
CA ALA A 111 10.53 -3.41 2.97
C ALA A 111 9.93 -3.48 4.38
N ILE A 112 10.50 -4.30 5.28
CA ILE A 112 9.93 -4.54 6.61
C ILE A 112 10.14 -3.35 7.56
N ARG A 113 11.32 -2.71 7.55
CA ARG A 113 11.63 -1.62 8.48
C ARG A 113 11.20 -0.26 8.00
N HIS A 114 11.19 -0.03 6.70
CA HIS A 114 10.98 1.29 6.13
C HIS A 114 9.77 1.37 5.20
N GLY A 115 9.10 0.25 4.91
CA GLY A 115 7.95 0.22 4.01
C GLY A 115 8.31 0.62 2.57
N VAL A 116 9.53 0.30 2.11
CA VAL A 116 10.03 0.72 0.80
C VAL A 116 10.44 -0.51 -0.02
N LYS A 117 9.91 -0.61 -1.23
CA LYS A 117 10.22 -1.67 -2.20
C LYS A 117 11.63 -1.51 -2.80
N PRO A 118 12.16 -2.53 -3.51
CA PRO A 118 13.47 -2.44 -4.18
C PRO A 118 13.59 -1.27 -5.17
N ASP A 119 12.49 -0.90 -5.82
CA ASP A 119 12.40 0.22 -6.75
C ASP A 119 12.33 1.61 -6.05
N GLY A 120 12.37 1.62 -4.73
CA GLY A 120 12.29 2.84 -3.93
C GLY A 120 10.86 3.35 -3.68
N ARG A 121 9.85 2.70 -4.24
CA ARG A 121 8.45 3.09 -4.00
C ARG A 121 7.92 2.55 -2.68
N PRO A 122 6.92 3.18 -2.07
CA PRO A 122 6.24 2.64 -0.90
C PRO A 122 5.66 1.24 -1.15
N VAL A 123 5.64 0.41 -0.09
CA VAL A 123 4.99 -0.91 -0.10
C VAL A 123 3.47 -0.73 -0.20
#